data_034f8301020f33048cf01e1324aecb78
#
_entry.id   034f8301020f33048cf01e1324aecb78
#
_cell.length_a   1.000
_cell.length_b   1.000
_cell.length_c   1.000
_cell.angle_alpha   90.00
_cell.angle_beta   90.00
_cell.angle_gamma   90.00
#
_symmetry.space_group_name_H-M   'P 1'
#
loop_
_entity.id
_entity.type
_entity.pdbx_description
1 polymer ?
#
loop_
_entity_poly.entity_id
_entity_poly.type
_entity_poly.pdbx_seq_one_letter_code
_entity_poly.pdbx_strand_id
1 'polypeptide(L)'
;MTKILLRKQLAEIFRTYLYDAKKNKARSKGTVIAYFVLFALLMVGLLGGMFTFLAFTLRSTIVSGYGWFYYLIFALAAVCIGAFGSVFNTFSGLYLSRDNDLLLSMPIPVHSIMVSRLLTVFLMGLMYSGVVSIPAAIVYLATAGFSVSALLGAVLFVALIAVFVLVLSCLLGYGVARLSLKLKNKSFMTVIFALLFIAIYYFAYFKAGSFIGEIVANIALYGEDLHAAAPLVFGIGRAFEGDLSSLLLVTLAVAALFALTWYILSRSFLKIATATGKTDRKVYRETRAKRKSAFSAMLGKEFGRFTGSANYMLNCGLGTLLLPISGVLLLLRGGVIAGTLENVFETNGAMPVLLKAA
;
A
#
# COMPACT_ATOMS: atom_id res chain seq x y z
N MET A 1 28.15 -3.03 9.10
CA MET A 1 27.74 -3.30 7.72
C MET A 1 26.25 -3.03 7.50
N THR A 2 25.33 -3.71 8.18
CA THR A 2 23.86 -3.54 8.03
C THR A 2 23.36 -2.10 8.18
N LYS A 3 23.89 -1.32 9.13
CA LYS A 3 23.54 0.09 9.34
C LYS A 3 23.87 0.97 8.13
N ILE A 4 25.01 0.73 7.48
CA ILE A 4 25.46 1.47 6.28
C ILE A 4 24.54 1.12 5.10
N LEU A 5 24.23 -0.17 4.91
CA LEU A 5 23.34 -0.64 3.87
C LEU A 5 21.91 -0.08 4.06
N LEU A 6 21.40 -0.07 5.28
CA LEU A 6 20.10 0.50 5.61
C LEU A 6 20.05 2.00 5.28
N ARG A 7 21.07 2.75 5.70
CA ARG A 7 21.17 4.19 5.40
C ARG A 7 21.18 4.46 3.88
N LYS A 8 21.94 3.64 3.13
CA LYS A 8 21.96 3.71 1.67
C LYS A 8 20.56 3.48 1.08
N GLN A 9 19.88 2.43 1.51
CA GLN A 9 18.56 2.08 0.97
C GLN A 9 17.48 3.12 1.31
N LEU A 10 17.48 3.64 2.54
CA LEU A 10 16.59 4.74 2.91
C LEU A 10 16.88 5.99 2.07
N ALA A 11 18.15 6.33 1.85
CA ALA A 11 18.53 7.44 0.99
C ALA A 11 18.09 7.21 -0.47
N GLU A 12 18.04 5.98 -0.93
CA GLU A 12 17.58 5.62 -2.29
C GLU A 12 16.06 5.77 -2.43
N ILE A 13 15.29 5.33 -1.45
CA ILE A 13 13.82 5.52 -1.41
C ILE A 13 13.47 7.00 -1.39
N PHE A 14 14.13 7.76 -0.53
CA PHE A 14 13.90 9.21 -0.40
C PHE A 14 14.73 10.06 -1.38
N ARG A 15 15.36 9.44 -2.38
CA ARG A 15 16.24 10.13 -3.34
C ARG A 15 15.56 11.30 -4.02
N THR A 16 14.29 11.17 -4.37
CA THR A 16 13.51 12.24 -5.03
C THR A 16 13.40 13.49 -4.16
N TYR A 17 13.40 13.33 -2.84
CA TYR A 17 13.36 14.44 -1.88
C TYR A 17 14.75 15.03 -1.61
N LEU A 18 15.79 14.18 -1.66
CA LEU A 18 17.17 14.56 -1.34
C LEU A 18 17.93 15.13 -2.52
N TYR A 19 17.58 14.72 -3.75
CA TYR A 19 18.36 15.00 -4.95
C TYR A 19 17.49 15.53 -6.10
N ASP A 20 17.96 16.59 -6.76
CA ASP A 20 17.33 17.15 -7.96
C ASP A 20 17.97 16.55 -9.22
N ALA A 21 17.25 15.60 -9.85
CA ALA A 21 17.73 14.92 -11.05
C ALA A 21 17.89 15.86 -12.26
N LYS A 22 17.11 16.96 -12.33
CA LYS A 22 17.19 17.93 -13.45
C LYS A 22 18.45 18.79 -13.35
N LYS A 23 18.80 19.21 -12.12
CA LYS A 23 19.97 20.06 -11.86
C LYS A 23 21.24 19.26 -11.54
N ASN A 24 21.12 17.93 -11.45
CA ASN A 24 22.20 17.01 -11.06
C ASN A 24 22.91 17.42 -9.76
N LYS A 25 22.16 17.94 -8.78
CA LYS A 25 22.69 18.45 -7.50
C LYS A 25 21.84 17.96 -6.32
N ALA A 26 22.48 17.85 -5.15
CA ALA A 26 21.74 17.66 -3.90
C ALA A 26 20.89 18.90 -3.63
N ARG A 27 19.67 18.69 -3.13
CA ARG A 27 18.77 19.80 -2.76
C ARG A 27 19.30 20.51 -1.52
N SER A 28 18.97 21.80 -1.38
CA SER A 28 19.30 22.55 -0.17
C SER A 28 18.63 21.94 1.06
N LYS A 29 19.25 22.07 2.24
CA LYS A 29 18.70 21.54 3.50
C LYS A 29 17.27 22.06 3.77
N GLY A 30 16.99 23.35 3.51
CA GLY A 30 15.65 23.93 3.66
C GLY A 30 14.62 23.29 2.75
N THR A 31 14.96 23.04 1.48
CA THR A 31 14.06 22.36 0.53
C THR A 31 13.78 20.92 0.95
N VAL A 32 14.79 20.20 1.45
CA VAL A 32 14.64 18.83 1.95
C VAL A 32 13.71 18.81 3.16
N ILE A 33 13.92 19.70 4.12
CA ILE A 33 13.06 19.83 5.31
C ILE A 33 11.62 20.14 4.89
N ALA A 34 11.42 21.09 3.97
CA ALA A 34 10.09 21.45 3.48
C ALA A 34 9.35 20.25 2.86
N TYR A 35 10.03 19.43 2.06
CA TYR A 35 9.43 18.20 1.51
C TYR A 35 9.09 17.17 2.58
N PHE A 36 9.95 16.97 3.58
CA PHE A 36 9.66 16.03 4.67
C PHE A 36 8.51 16.53 5.56
N VAL A 37 8.44 17.84 5.83
CA VAL A 37 7.31 18.44 6.57
C VAL A 37 6.01 18.29 5.78
N LEU A 38 6.03 18.59 4.48
CA LEU A 38 4.85 18.40 3.62
C LEU A 38 4.40 16.91 3.59
N PHE A 39 5.35 15.99 3.47
CA PHE A 39 5.06 14.56 3.50
C PHE A 39 4.46 14.13 4.85
N ALA A 40 5.03 14.58 5.96
CA ALA A 40 4.51 14.30 7.30
C ALA A 40 3.10 14.90 7.50
N LEU A 41 2.87 16.12 7.00
CA LEU A 41 1.56 16.77 7.07
C LEU A 41 0.50 16.01 6.25
N LEU A 42 0.85 15.52 5.08
CA LEU A 42 -0.06 14.71 4.25
C LEU A 42 -0.32 13.34 4.90
N MET A 43 0.71 12.66 5.38
CA MET A 43 0.57 11.32 5.96
C MET A 43 -0.11 11.35 7.33
N VAL A 44 0.36 12.19 8.24
CA VAL A 44 -0.15 12.23 9.61
C VAL A 44 -1.35 13.17 9.71
N GLY A 45 -1.30 14.36 9.10
CA GLY A 45 -2.36 15.35 9.18
C GLY A 45 -3.61 14.92 8.40
N LEU A 46 -3.45 14.64 7.09
CA LEU A 46 -4.60 14.29 6.25
C LEU A 46 -5.04 12.84 6.46
N LEU A 47 -4.18 11.87 6.20
CA LEU A 47 -4.55 10.45 6.29
C LEU A 47 -4.75 10.02 7.75
N GLY A 48 -3.82 10.36 8.64
CA GLY A 48 -3.96 10.07 10.06
C GLY A 48 -5.18 10.75 10.69
N GLY A 49 -5.48 12.00 10.30
CA GLY A 49 -6.69 12.72 10.70
C GLY A 49 -7.97 12.02 10.24
N MET A 50 -8.02 11.54 8.99
CA MET A 50 -9.14 10.78 8.46
C MET A 50 -9.37 9.48 9.25
N PHE A 51 -8.32 8.71 9.57
CA PHE A 51 -8.45 7.51 10.38
C PHE A 51 -8.75 7.79 11.84
N THR A 52 -8.28 8.91 12.38
CA THR A 52 -8.68 9.38 13.72
C THR A 52 -10.18 9.70 13.74
N PHE A 53 -10.69 10.40 12.75
CA PHE A 53 -12.12 10.68 12.64
C PHE A 53 -12.95 9.40 12.55
N LEU A 54 -12.52 8.43 11.73
CA LEU A 54 -13.17 7.12 11.63
C LEU A 54 -13.14 6.38 12.98
N ALA A 55 -12.02 6.43 13.69
CA ALA A 55 -11.85 5.82 15.00
C ALA A 55 -12.81 6.45 16.03
N PHE A 56 -12.98 7.77 16.01
CA PHE A 56 -13.98 8.45 16.85
C PHE A 56 -15.41 8.08 16.47
N THR A 57 -15.72 7.93 15.20
CA THR A 57 -17.06 7.49 14.74
C THR A 57 -17.39 6.09 15.26
N LEU A 58 -16.40 5.19 15.29
CA LEU A 58 -16.55 3.81 15.73
C LEU A 58 -16.36 3.63 17.25
N ARG A 59 -16.15 4.71 18.03
CA ARG A 59 -15.95 4.59 19.50
C ARG A 59 -17.15 3.99 20.24
N SER A 60 -18.35 4.12 19.69
CA SER A 60 -19.56 3.50 20.25
C SER A 60 -19.43 1.98 20.38
N THR A 61 -18.69 1.33 19.49
CA THR A 61 -18.43 -0.11 19.56
C THR A 61 -17.62 -0.50 20.79
N ILE A 62 -16.68 0.37 21.20
CA ILE A 62 -15.87 0.17 22.41
C ILE A 62 -16.74 0.29 23.65
N VAL A 63 -17.58 1.34 23.72
CA VAL A 63 -18.48 1.59 24.85
C VAL A 63 -19.51 0.48 24.99
N SER A 64 -19.97 -0.11 23.90
CA SER A 64 -20.92 -1.24 23.89
C SER A 64 -20.29 -2.60 24.21
N GLY A 65 -19.00 -2.67 24.55
CA GLY A 65 -18.30 -3.92 24.88
C GLY A 65 -17.78 -4.73 23.69
N TYR A 66 -17.83 -4.17 22.47
CA TYR A 66 -17.32 -4.79 21.26
C TYR A 66 -15.97 -4.19 20.82
N GLY A 67 -15.08 -3.89 21.75
CA GLY A 67 -13.75 -3.34 21.47
C GLY A 67 -12.88 -4.27 20.63
N TRP A 68 -13.04 -5.59 20.78
CA TRP A 68 -12.38 -6.59 19.94
C TRP A 68 -12.73 -6.43 18.45
N PHE A 69 -13.99 -6.11 18.15
CA PHE A 69 -14.47 -5.88 16.80
C PHE A 69 -13.94 -4.56 16.22
N TYR A 70 -13.84 -3.52 17.05
CA TYR A 70 -13.17 -2.27 16.71
C TYR A 70 -11.71 -2.52 16.25
N TYR A 71 -10.92 -3.24 17.04
CA TYR A 71 -9.55 -3.59 16.65
C TYR A 71 -9.48 -4.42 15.39
N LEU A 72 -10.43 -5.32 15.15
CA LEU A 72 -10.50 -6.14 13.96
C LEU A 72 -10.69 -5.30 12.69
N ILE A 73 -11.60 -4.33 12.72
CA ILE A 73 -11.85 -3.40 11.59
C ILE A 73 -10.57 -2.62 11.28
N PHE A 74 -9.92 -2.06 12.31
CA PHE A 74 -8.70 -1.29 12.10
C PHE A 74 -7.49 -2.16 11.74
N ALA A 75 -7.43 -3.41 12.21
CA ALA A 75 -6.43 -4.38 11.79
C ALA A 75 -6.55 -4.66 10.29
N LEU A 76 -7.77 -4.94 9.81
CA LEU A 76 -8.03 -5.20 8.40
C LEU A 76 -7.65 -3.99 7.54
N ALA A 77 -8.09 -2.80 7.93
CA ALA A 77 -7.77 -1.55 7.21
C ALA A 77 -6.25 -1.28 7.20
N ALA A 78 -5.57 -1.44 8.34
CA ALA A 78 -4.12 -1.23 8.46
C ALA A 78 -3.32 -2.25 7.63
N VAL A 79 -3.74 -3.52 7.63
CA VAL A 79 -3.12 -4.57 6.80
C VAL A 79 -3.33 -4.28 5.32
N CYS A 80 -4.54 -3.92 4.89
CA CYS A 80 -4.81 -3.59 3.49
C CYS A 80 -3.94 -2.41 3.03
N ILE A 81 -3.98 -1.27 3.75
CA ILE A 81 -3.22 -0.08 3.37
C ILE A 81 -1.71 -0.33 3.47
N GLY A 82 -1.27 -0.99 4.54
CA GLY A 82 0.14 -1.34 4.75
C GLY A 82 0.68 -2.26 3.66
N ALA A 83 -0.01 -3.35 3.36
CA ALA A 83 0.41 -4.32 2.35
C ALA A 83 0.43 -3.69 0.96
N PHE A 84 -0.65 -3.03 0.55
CA PHE A 84 -0.72 -2.40 -0.76
C PHE A 84 0.29 -1.26 -0.93
N GLY A 85 0.49 -0.43 0.09
CA GLY A 85 1.48 0.65 0.08
C GLY A 85 2.92 0.14 -0.01
N SER A 86 3.22 -1.02 0.56
CA SER A 86 4.58 -1.56 0.64
C SER A 86 4.92 -2.61 -0.44
N VAL A 87 3.95 -3.31 -1.04
CA VAL A 87 4.19 -4.42 -2.00
C VAL A 87 5.05 -4.00 -3.19
N PHE A 88 4.76 -2.84 -3.80
CA PHE A 88 5.53 -2.37 -4.96
C PHE A 88 6.96 -1.98 -4.58
N ASN A 89 7.14 -1.35 -3.41
CA ASN A 89 8.46 -1.04 -2.88
C ASN A 89 9.22 -2.31 -2.51
N THR A 90 8.53 -3.32 -1.97
CA THR A 90 9.09 -4.62 -1.65
C THR A 90 9.55 -5.35 -2.91
N PHE A 91 8.71 -5.39 -3.95
CA PHE A 91 9.07 -6.02 -5.21
C PHE A 91 10.29 -5.35 -5.87
N SER A 92 10.28 -4.01 -5.96
CA SER A 92 11.39 -3.27 -6.57
C SER A 92 12.66 -3.29 -5.72
N GLY A 93 12.55 -3.12 -4.41
CA GLY A 93 13.69 -3.04 -3.49
C GLY A 93 14.29 -4.38 -3.12
N LEU A 94 13.46 -5.44 -2.97
CA LEU A 94 13.95 -6.75 -2.56
C LEU A 94 14.41 -7.61 -3.75
N TYR A 95 13.66 -7.59 -4.86
CA TYR A 95 13.88 -8.53 -5.96
C TYR A 95 14.45 -7.89 -7.22
N LEU A 96 14.08 -6.65 -7.55
CA LEU A 96 14.45 -5.98 -8.80
C LEU A 96 15.51 -4.89 -8.62
N SER A 97 16.16 -4.84 -7.48
CA SER A 97 17.15 -3.80 -7.19
C SER A 97 18.33 -3.85 -8.17
N ARG A 98 18.62 -2.70 -8.79
CA ARG A 98 19.68 -2.57 -9.82
C ARG A 98 21.09 -2.72 -9.24
N ASP A 99 21.21 -2.62 -7.94
CA ASP A 99 22.48 -2.75 -7.23
C ASP A 99 22.78 -4.19 -6.76
N ASN A 100 21.94 -5.16 -7.12
CA ASN A 100 22.16 -6.57 -6.79
C ASN A 100 23.53 -7.07 -7.26
N ASP A 101 23.84 -6.83 -8.54
CA ASP A 101 25.10 -7.31 -9.14
C ASP A 101 26.31 -6.69 -8.44
N LEU A 102 26.24 -5.40 -8.11
CA LEU A 102 27.29 -4.68 -7.39
C LEU A 102 27.44 -5.19 -5.95
N LEU A 103 26.35 -5.32 -5.20
CA LEU A 103 26.39 -5.75 -3.80
C LEU A 103 26.80 -7.21 -3.65
N LEU A 104 26.40 -8.07 -4.59
CA LEU A 104 26.76 -9.49 -4.59
C LEU A 104 28.21 -9.73 -5.05
N SER A 105 28.81 -8.80 -5.79
CA SER A 105 30.24 -8.86 -6.15
C SER A 105 31.18 -8.38 -5.05
N MET A 106 30.66 -7.66 -4.03
CA MET A 106 31.42 -7.21 -2.88
C MET A 106 31.51 -8.32 -1.82
N PRO A 107 32.57 -8.33 -0.95
CA PRO A 107 32.69 -9.29 0.15
C PRO A 107 31.72 -8.96 1.31
N ILE A 108 30.42 -8.85 0.99
CA ILE A 108 29.35 -8.56 1.94
C ILE A 108 28.53 -9.82 2.13
N PRO A 109 28.28 -10.27 3.38
CA PRO A 109 27.41 -11.42 3.62
C PRO A 109 26.01 -11.19 3.07
N VAL A 110 25.50 -12.13 2.29
CA VAL A 110 24.14 -12.07 1.67
C VAL A 110 23.06 -11.84 2.73
N HIS A 111 23.25 -12.43 3.91
CA HIS A 111 22.37 -12.20 5.06
C HIS A 111 22.27 -10.72 5.46
N SER A 112 23.39 -9.98 5.47
CA SER A 112 23.39 -8.54 5.80
C SER A 112 22.64 -7.71 4.75
N ILE A 113 22.74 -8.08 3.48
CA ILE A 113 21.99 -7.45 2.39
C ILE A 113 20.50 -7.70 2.58
N MET A 114 20.12 -8.95 2.86
CA MET A 114 18.72 -9.35 3.04
C MET A 114 18.10 -8.67 4.26
N VAL A 115 18.79 -8.66 5.42
CA VAL A 115 18.33 -7.99 6.65
C VAL A 115 18.09 -6.51 6.41
N SER A 116 19.03 -5.82 5.76
CA SER A 116 18.88 -4.38 5.51
C SER A 116 17.68 -4.07 4.62
N ARG A 117 17.40 -4.91 3.63
CA ARG A 117 16.22 -4.77 2.75
C ARG A 117 14.91 -5.06 3.46
N LEU A 118 14.86 -6.15 4.25
CA LEU A 118 13.67 -6.46 5.04
C LEU A 118 13.37 -5.37 6.07
N LEU A 119 14.40 -4.81 6.70
CA LEU A 119 14.22 -3.70 7.63
C LEU A 119 13.66 -2.45 6.93
N THR A 120 14.10 -2.20 5.69
CA THR A 120 13.53 -1.12 4.87
C THR A 120 12.06 -1.35 4.52
N VAL A 121 11.71 -2.58 4.14
CA VAL A 121 10.31 -2.97 3.88
C VAL A 121 9.46 -2.85 5.14
N PHE A 122 10.00 -3.27 6.30
CA PHE A 122 9.34 -3.12 7.60
C PHE A 122 9.04 -1.66 7.93
N LEU A 123 10.03 -0.77 7.76
CA LEU A 123 9.86 0.66 8.01
C LEU A 123 8.79 1.28 7.09
N MET A 124 8.78 0.89 5.81
CA MET A 124 7.73 1.33 4.88
C MET A 124 6.36 0.77 5.26
N GLY A 125 6.28 -0.52 5.57
CA GLY A 125 5.06 -1.16 6.06
C GLY A 125 4.52 -0.51 7.33
N LEU A 126 5.40 -0.24 8.31
CA LEU A 126 5.05 0.46 9.54
C LEU A 126 4.55 1.88 9.27
N MET A 127 5.18 2.60 8.34
CA MET A 127 4.75 3.95 7.96
C MET A 127 3.30 3.94 7.41
N TYR A 128 2.98 3.02 6.50
CA TYR A 128 1.64 2.94 5.91
C TYR A 128 0.59 2.36 6.88
N SER A 129 0.90 1.26 7.57
CA SER A 129 -0.04 0.66 8.53
C SER A 129 -0.17 1.49 9.80
N GLY A 130 0.90 2.19 10.22
CA GLY A 130 0.92 3.03 11.40
C GLY A 130 -0.03 4.24 11.31
N VAL A 131 -0.21 4.79 10.12
CA VAL A 131 -1.19 5.88 9.88
C VAL A 131 -2.62 5.46 10.24
N VAL A 132 -2.93 4.18 10.19
CA VAL A 132 -4.23 3.60 10.58
C VAL A 132 -4.22 3.10 12.01
N SER A 133 -3.22 2.29 12.36
CA SER A 133 -3.19 1.56 13.63
C SER A 133 -2.87 2.45 14.83
N ILE A 134 -2.03 3.49 14.67
CA ILE A 134 -1.69 4.39 15.78
C ILE A 134 -2.88 5.23 16.22
N PRO A 135 -3.62 5.93 15.33
CA PRO A 135 -4.84 6.63 15.72
C PRO A 135 -5.89 5.72 16.37
N ALA A 136 -6.09 4.52 15.80
CA ALA A 136 -7.01 3.56 16.37
C ALA A 136 -6.64 3.15 17.81
N ALA A 137 -5.36 2.86 18.05
CA ALA A 137 -4.86 2.52 19.38
C ALA A 137 -5.03 3.67 20.39
N ILE A 138 -4.74 4.91 19.97
CA ILE A 138 -4.90 6.11 20.82
C ILE A 138 -6.37 6.33 21.19
N VAL A 139 -7.28 6.26 20.21
CA VAL A 139 -8.74 6.44 20.47
C VAL A 139 -9.27 5.33 21.36
N TYR A 140 -8.82 4.09 21.17
CA TYR A 140 -9.19 2.99 22.06
C TYR A 140 -8.79 3.27 23.50
N LEU A 141 -7.52 3.59 23.76
CA LEU A 141 -7.02 3.89 25.12
C LEU A 141 -7.72 5.09 25.75
N ALA A 142 -8.06 6.11 24.96
CA ALA A 142 -8.80 7.28 25.43
C ALA A 142 -10.26 6.96 25.79
N THR A 143 -10.86 5.93 25.16
CA THR A 143 -12.28 5.57 25.34
C THR A 143 -12.47 4.47 26.38
N ALA A 144 -11.68 3.39 26.31
CA ALA A 144 -11.78 2.24 27.21
C ALA A 144 -11.17 2.50 28.60
N GLY A 145 -10.38 3.57 28.72
CA GLY A 145 -9.62 3.87 29.94
C GLY A 145 -8.23 3.23 29.94
N PHE A 146 -7.34 3.84 30.73
CA PHE A 146 -5.95 3.41 30.80
C PHE A 146 -5.80 2.21 31.73
N SER A 147 -5.38 1.07 31.18
CA SER A 147 -4.88 -0.09 31.92
C SER A 147 -3.55 -0.55 31.32
N VAL A 148 -2.71 -1.19 32.13
CA VAL A 148 -1.40 -1.70 31.66
C VAL A 148 -1.59 -2.76 30.57
N SER A 149 -2.59 -3.62 30.71
CA SER A 149 -2.92 -4.66 29.72
C SER A 149 -3.43 -4.05 28.41
N ALA A 150 -4.30 -3.03 28.46
CA ALA A 150 -4.76 -2.32 27.28
C ALA A 150 -3.63 -1.55 26.56
N LEU A 151 -2.71 -0.95 27.33
CA LEU A 151 -1.53 -0.30 26.76
C LEU A 151 -0.62 -1.31 26.06
N LEU A 152 -0.35 -2.47 26.67
CA LEU A 152 0.41 -3.55 26.03
C LEU A 152 -0.28 -4.05 24.77
N GLY A 153 -1.61 -4.26 24.82
CA GLY A 153 -2.41 -4.63 23.65
C GLY A 153 -2.30 -3.61 22.53
N ALA A 154 -2.42 -2.32 22.84
CA ALA A 154 -2.33 -1.23 21.86
C ALA A 154 -0.94 -1.11 21.22
N VAL A 155 0.13 -1.22 22.00
CA VAL A 155 1.52 -1.18 21.49
C VAL A 155 1.81 -2.40 20.62
N LEU A 156 1.42 -3.59 21.08
CA LEU A 156 1.59 -4.83 20.32
C LEU A 156 0.68 -4.87 19.07
N PHE A 157 -0.49 -4.25 19.11
CA PHE A 157 -1.33 -4.06 17.92
C PHE A 157 -0.56 -3.39 16.79
N VAL A 158 0.04 -2.23 17.05
CA VAL A 158 0.84 -1.51 16.04
C VAL A 158 2.02 -2.34 15.56
N ALA A 159 2.76 -2.97 16.49
CA ALA A 159 3.95 -3.74 16.17
C ALA A 159 3.63 -5.02 15.38
N LEU A 160 2.64 -5.80 15.81
CA LEU A 160 2.26 -7.06 15.17
C LEU A 160 1.63 -6.83 13.79
N ILE A 161 0.80 -5.79 13.64
CA ILE A 161 0.28 -5.39 12.32
C ILE A 161 1.44 -5.03 11.38
N ALA A 162 2.44 -4.26 11.83
CA ALA A 162 3.60 -3.92 10.99
C ALA A 162 4.41 -5.16 10.57
N VAL A 163 4.60 -6.12 11.47
CA VAL A 163 5.28 -7.40 11.15
C VAL A 163 4.42 -8.24 10.20
N PHE A 164 3.12 -8.31 10.41
CA PHE A 164 2.21 -9.02 9.52
C PHE A 164 2.18 -8.41 8.11
N VAL A 165 2.16 -7.08 8.02
CA VAL A 165 2.28 -6.34 6.76
C VAL A 165 3.61 -6.65 6.07
N LEU A 166 4.72 -6.71 6.80
CA LEU A 166 6.01 -7.14 6.26
C LEU A 166 5.93 -8.55 5.64
N VAL A 167 5.38 -9.51 6.39
CA VAL A 167 5.19 -10.89 5.92
C VAL A 167 4.37 -10.92 4.63
N LEU A 168 3.21 -10.27 4.65
CA LEU A 168 2.30 -10.24 3.52
C LEU A 168 2.92 -9.55 2.29
N SER A 169 3.60 -8.43 2.49
CA SER A 169 4.31 -7.71 1.43
C SER A 169 5.44 -8.52 0.82
N CYS A 170 6.19 -9.27 1.63
CA CYS A 170 7.23 -10.18 1.15
C CYS A 170 6.64 -11.33 0.32
N LEU A 171 5.56 -11.95 0.79
CA LEU A 171 4.90 -13.04 0.08
C LEU A 171 4.27 -12.57 -1.24
N LEU A 172 3.55 -11.46 -1.22
CA LEU A 172 2.97 -10.85 -2.43
C LEU A 172 4.08 -10.39 -3.39
N GLY A 173 5.12 -9.74 -2.89
CA GLY A 173 6.29 -9.33 -3.67
C GLY A 173 7.00 -10.52 -4.31
N TYR A 174 7.12 -11.65 -3.59
CA TYR A 174 7.65 -12.91 -4.13
C TYR A 174 6.76 -13.46 -5.25
N GLY A 175 5.44 -13.47 -5.05
CA GLY A 175 4.47 -13.89 -6.07
C GLY A 175 4.58 -13.05 -7.34
N VAL A 176 4.61 -11.72 -7.20
CA VAL A 176 4.81 -10.77 -8.31
C VAL A 176 6.16 -10.99 -8.99
N ALA A 177 7.24 -11.21 -8.24
CA ALA A 177 8.56 -11.48 -8.79
C ALA A 177 8.57 -12.75 -9.65
N ARG A 178 7.98 -13.82 -9.13
CA ARG A 178 7.91 -15.12 -9.83
C ARG A 178 7.04 -15.05 -11.09
N LEU A 179 5.93 -14.32 -11.02
CA LEU A 179 5.06 -14.08 -12.17
C LEU A 179 5.75 -13.22 -13.23
N SER A 180 6.46 -12.17 -12.80
CA SER A 180 7.24 -11.27 -13.66
C SER A 180 8.33 -12.01 -14.48
N LEU A 181 8.91 -13.09 -13.94
CA LEU A 181 9.90 -13.91 -14.67
C LEU A 181 9.27 -14.69 -15.84
N LYS A 182 7.97 -15.00 -15.77
CA LYS A 182 7.24 -15.73 -16.82
C LYS A 182 6.67 -14.83 -17.92
N LEU A 183 6.62 -13.52 -17.68
CA LEU A 183 5.93 -12.59 -18.56
C LEU A 183 6.91 -11.75 -19.40
N LYS A 184 6.67 -11.71 -20.70
CA LYS A 184 7.47 -10.95 -21.68
C LYS A 184 7.43 -9.42 -21.45
N ASN A 185 6.32 -8.88 -20.93
CA ASN A 185 6.09 -7.43 -20.78
C ASN A 185 5.87 -7.05 -19.30
N LYS A 186 6.96 -6.76 -18.59
CA LYS A 186 6.96 -6.38 -17.17
C LYS A 186 6.16 -5.08 -16.91
N SER A 187 6.22 -4.12 -17.83
CA SER A 187 5.50 -2.85 -17.74
C SER A 187 3.98 -3.02 -17.79
N PHE A 188 3.49 -3.89 -18.67
CA PHE A 188 2.07 -4.17 -18.82
C PHE A 188 1.45 -4.80 -17.56
N MET A 189 2.18 -5.73 -16.93
CA MET A 189 1.73 -6.34 -15.67
C MET A 189 1.66 -5.34 -14.52
N THR A 190 2.63 -4.45 -14.40
CA THR A 190 2.59 -3.38 -13.39
C THR A 190 1.35 -2.51 -13.56
N VAL A 191 0.97 -2.21 -14.80
CA VAL A 191 -0.23 -1.43 -15.11
C VAL A 191 -1.51 -2.20 -14.76
N ILE A 192 -1.60 -3.49 -15.13
CA ILE A 192 -2.77 -4.32 -14.78
C ILE A 192 -2.95 -4.38 -13.26
N PHE A 193 -1.89 -4.64 -12.51
CA PHE A 193 -1.97 -4.66 -11.04
C PHE A 193 -2.37 -3.30 -10.45
N ALA A 194 -1.84 -2.21 -10.99
CA ALA A 194 -2.22 -0.87 -10.56
C ALA A 194 -3.70 -0.56 -10.84
N LEU A 195 -4.20 -0.93 -12.04
CA LEU A 195 -5.61 -0.76 -12.40
C LEU A 195 -6.53 -1.64 -11.55
N LEU A 196 -6.15 -2.89 -11.32
CA LEU A 196 -6.90 -3.81 -10.46
C LEU A 196 -6.95 -3.26 -9.02
N PHE A 197 -5.84 -2.72 -8.52
CA PHE A 197 -5.79 -2.08 -7.22
C PHE A 197 -6.71 -0.86 -7.14
N ILE A 198 -6.67 0.01 -8.14
CA ILE A 198 -7.55 1.19 -8.24
C ILE A 198 -9.03 0.74 -8.26
N ALA A 199 -9.35 -0.29 -9.03
CA ALA A 199 -10.71 -0.82 -9.10
C ALA A 199 -11.19 -1.38 -7.74
N ILE A 200 -10.35 -2.16 -7.05
CA ILE A 200 -10.65 -2.68 -5.71
C ILE A 200 -10.80 -1.53 -4.71
N TYR A 201 -9.89 -0.53 -4.77
CA TYR A 201 -9.97 0.64 -3.90
C TYR A 201 -11.29 1.40 -4.07
N TYR A 202 -11.69 1.71 -5.30
CA TYR A 202 -12.96 2.40 -5.54
C TYR A 202 -14.17 1.56 -5.16
N PHE A 203 -14.15 0.25 -5.43
CA PHE A 203 -15.21 -0.65 -5.00
C PHE A 203 -15.35 -0.65 -3.46
N ALA A 204 -14.23 -0.78 -2.74
CA ALA A 204 -14.21 -0.70 -1.29
C ALA A 204 -14.66 0.67 -0.78
N TYR A 205 -14.22 1.76 -1.41
CA TYR A 205 -14.61 3.13 -1.05
C TYR A 205 -16.11 3.35 -1.15
N PHE A 206 -16.74 2.97 -2.28
CA PHE A 206 -18.19 3.12 -2.46
C PHE A 206 -19.01 2.24 -1.52
N LYS A 207 -18.49 1.09 -1.13
CA LYS A 207 -19.14 0.20 -0.17
C LYS A 207 -18.88 0.57 1.29
N ALA A 208 -17.78 1.25 1.59
CA ALA A 208 -17.35 1.54 2.95
C ALA A 208 -18.37 2.38 3.73
N GLY A 209 -18.98 3.38 3.12
CA GLY A 209 -19.95 4.27 3.79
C GLY A 209 -21.20 3.53 4.27
N SER A 210 -21.82 2.73 3.40
CA SER A 210 -22.98 1.91 3.76
C SER A 210 -22.61 0.80 4.73
N PHE A 211 -21.47 0.15 4.53
CA PHE A 211 -20.96 -0.93 5.37
C PHE A 211 -20.66 -0.46 6.80
N ILE A 212 -19.99 0.70 6.96
CA ILE A 212 -19.71 1.28 8.28
C ILE A 212 -21.02 1.65 9.00
N GLY A 213 -21.97 2.28 8.31
CA GLY A 213 -23.28 2.62 8.88
C GLY A 213 -24.06 1.39 9.34
N GLU A 214 -24.06 0.33 8.53
CA GLU A 214 -24.70 -0.94 8.84
C GLU A 214 -24.05 -1.67 10.02
N ILE A 215 -22.72 -1.68 10.08
CA ILE A 215 -21.96 -2.24 11.21
C ILE A 215 -22.29 -1.50 12.52
N VAL A 216 -22.28 -0.16 12.50
CA VAL A 216 -22.57 0.63 13.71
C VAL A 216 -24.00 0.42 14.18
N ALA A 217 -24.96 0.30 13.25
CA ALA A 217 -26.36 0.07 13.59
C ALA A 217 -26.65 -1.34 14.14
N ASN A 218 -25.92 -2.35 13.66
CA ASN A 218 -26.17 -3.77 13.98
C ASN A 218 -24.99 -4.44 14.67
N ILE A 219 -24.18 -3.69 15.43
CA ILE A 219 -22.91 -4.20 15.97
C ILE A 219 -23.08 -5.40 16.90
N ALA A 220 -24.16 -5.42 17.69
CA ALA A 220 -24.46 -6.53 18.61
C ALA A 220 -24.72 -7.83 17.83
N LEU A 221 -25.52 -7.76 16.77
CA LEU A 221 -25.88 -8.89 15.94
C LEU A 221 -24.68 -9.45 15.19
N TYR A 222 -23.91 -8.59 14.52
CA TYR A 222 -22.69 -9.03 13.82
C TYR A 222 -21.60 -9.50 14.77
N GLY A 223 -21.52 -8.90 15.96
CA GLY A 223 -20.56 -9.29 16.99
C GLY A 223 -20.82 -10.71 17.51
N GLU A 224 -22.06 -11.04 17.84
CA GLU A 224 -22.45 -12.37 18.31
C GLU A 224 -22.30 -13.42 17.19
N ASP A 225 -22.77 -13.13 15.99
CA ASP A 225 -22.63 -14.03 14.84
C ASP A 225 -21.16 -14.34 14.52
N LEU A 226 -20.30 -13.32 14.52
CA LEU A 226 -18.89 -13.48 14.23
C LEU A 226 -18.15 -14.22 15.36
N HIS A 227 -18.53 -13.99 16.62
CA HIS A 227 -18.00 -14.73 17.76
C HIS A 227 -18.32 -16.23 17.65
N ALA A 228 -19.55 -16.58 17.27
CA ALA A 228 -19.98 -17.95 17.11
C ALA A 228 -19.36 -18.62 15.89
N ALA A 229 -19.31 -17.92 14.75
CA ALA A 229 -18.85 -18.45 13.48
C ALA A 229 -17.31 -18.53 13.35
N ALA A 230 -16.57 -17.60 13.98
CA ALA A 230 -15.13 -17.47 13.80
C ALA A 230 -14.38 -17.16 15.11
N PRO A 231 -14.26 -18.12 16.02
CA PRO A 231 -13.63 -17.92 17.33
C PRO A 231 -12.15 -17.49 17.23
N LEU A 232 -11.44 -17.87 16.18
CA LEU A 232 -10.07 -17.41 15.93
C LEU A 232 -10.01 -15.90 15.65
N VAL A 233 -10.96 -15.38 14.88
CA VAL A 233 -11.05 -13.95 14.55
C VAL A 233 -11.40 -13.15 15.78
N PHE A 234 -12.33 -13.63 16.61
CA PHE A 234 -12.65 -13.09 17.92
C PHE A 234 -11.42 -13.02 18.83
N GLY A 235 -10.64 -14.13 18.90
CA GLY A 235 -9.40 -14.18 19.67
C GLY A 235 -8.36 -13.15 19.23
N ILE A 236 -8.23 -12.88 17.93
CA ILE A 236 -7.34 -11.84 17.40
C ILE A 236 -7.77 -10.45 17.90
N GLY A 237 -9.06 -10.15 17.89
CA GLY A 237 -9.58 -8.87 18.39
C GLY A 237 -9.36 -8.71 19.89
N ARG A 238 -9.69 -9.73 20.70
CA ARG A 238 -9.49 -9.73 22.14
C ARG A 238 -8.04 -9.59 22.60
N ALA A 239 -7.10 -10.12 21.80
CA ALA A 239 -5.68 -9.95 22.07
C ALA A 239 -5.31 -8.47 22.23
N PHE A 240 -5.87 -7.60 21.39
CA PHE A 240 -5.54 -6.19 21.38
C PHE A 240 -6.34 -5.36 22.42
N GLU A 241 -7.42 -5.91 22.95
CA GLU A 241 -8.11 -5.33 24.12
C GLU A 241 -7.31 -5.48 25.43
N GLY A 242 -6.33 -6.39 25.45
CA GLY A 242 -5.48 -6.64 26.62
C GLY A 242 -5.67 -8.02 27.24
N ASP A 243 -6.33 -8.97 26.54
CA ASP A 243 -6.34 -10.37 26.96
C ASP A 243 -4.97 -11.01 26.68
N LEU A 244 -4.19 -11.22 27.74
CA LEU A 244 -2.82 -11.69 27.67
C LEU A 244 -2.68 -13.07 27.02
N SER A 245 -3.66 -13.95 27.19
CA SER A 245 -3.65 -15.30 26.63
C SER A 245 -3.78 -15.27 25.10
N SER A 246 -4.77 -14.52 24.61
CA SER A 246 -4.97 -14.31 23.17
C SER A 246 -3.81 -13.51 22.54
N LEU A 247 -3.27 -12.53 23.27
CA LEU A 247 -2.15 -11.72 22.83
C LEU A 247 -0.89 -12.57 22.62
N LEU A 248 -0.61 -13.51 23.52
CA LEU A 248 0.51 -14.44 23.40
C LEU A 248 0.34 -15.36 22.19
N LEU A 249 -0.87 -15.89 21.97
CA LEU A 249 -1.17 -16.75 20.82
C LEU A 249 -1.00 -16.01 19.50
N VAL A 250 -1.53 -14.77 19.38
CA VAL A 250 -1.39 -13.95 18.18
C VAL A 250 0.07 -13.60 17.94
N THR A 251 0.82 -13.25 18.99
CA THR A 251 2.26 -12.95 18.90
C THR A 251 3.05 -14.15 18.39
N LEU A 252 2.79 -15.36 18.92
CA LEU A 252 3.43 -16.59 18.48
C LEU A 252 3.06 -16.92 17.02
N ALA A 253 1.80 -16.75 16.64
CA ALA A 253 1.35 -16.99 15.27
C ALA A 253 2.04 -16.06 14.26
N VAL A 254 2.11 -14.75 14.56
CA VAL A 254 2.79 -13.77 13.71
C VAL A 254 4.29 -14.02 13.67
N ALA A 255 4.93 -14.39 14.79
CA ALA A 255 6.34 -14.76 14.85
C ALA A 255 6.63 -16.02 14.01
N ALA A 256 5.77 -17.03 14.06
CA ALA A 256 5.88 -18.25 13.24
C ALA A 256 5.74 -17.95 11.75
N LEU A 257 4.79 -17.09 11.36
CA LEU A 257 4.64 -16.62 9.97
C LEU A 257 5.86 -15.84 9.50
N PHE A 258 6.42 -14.99 10.35
CA PHE A 258 7.65 -14.25 10.05
C PHE A 258 8.83 -15.21 9.87
N ALA A 259 9.01 -16.18 10.78
CA ALA A 259 10.08 -17.18 10.68
C ALA A 259 9.96 -18.02 9.40
N LEU A 260 8.74 -18.44 9.04
CA LEU A 260 8.48 -19.15 7.80
C LEU A 260 8.83 -18.29 6.56
N THR A 261 8.41 -17.03 6.57
CA THR A 261 8.71 -16.09 5.48
C THR A 261 10.21 -15.86 5.36
N TRP A 262 10.89 -15.66 6.48
CA TRP A 262 12.36 -15.57 6.54
C TRP A 262 13.03 -16.80 5.93
N TYR A 263 12.59 -17.99 6.30
CA TYR A 263 13.12 -19.25 5.77
C TYR A 263 12.94 -19.36 4.24
N ILE A 264 11.76 -19.03 3.74
CA ILE A 264 11.47 -19.03 2.30
C ILE A 264 12.35 -18.02 1.57
N LEU A 265 12.44 -16.80 2.09
CA LEU A 265 13.25 -15.75 1.49
C LEU A 265 14.74 -16.09 1.49
N SER A 266 15.27 -16.56 2.60
CA SER A 266 16.70 -16.89 2.71
C SER A 266 17.17 -17.92 1.69
N ARG A 267 16.29 -18.88 1.35
CA ARG A 267 16.55 -19.88 0.31
C ARG A 267 16.31 -19.40 -1.12
N SER A 268 15.36 -18.48 -1.30
CA SER A 268 14.91 -18.05 -2.63
C SER A 268 15.58 -16.77 -3.12
N PHE A 269 16.11 -15.95 -2.20
CA PHE A 269 16.63 -14.62 -2.51
C PHE A 269 17.71 -14.63 -3.60
N LEU A 270 18.75 -15.41 -3.43
CA LEU A 270 19.85 -15.52 -4.42
C LEU A 270 19.33 -15.96 -5.78
N LYS A 271 18.46 -16.97 -5.81
CA LYS A 271 17.90 -17.52 -7.04
C LYS A 271 17.09 -16.49 -7.83
N ILE A 272 16.37 -15.61 -7.14
CA ILE A 272 15.57 -14.58 -7.78
C ILE A 272 16.45 -13.37 -8.13
N ALA A 273 17.32 -12.93 -7.24
CA ALA A 273 18.19 -11.79 -7.44
C ALA A 273 19.16 -11.98 -8.63
N THR A 274 19.63 -13.24 -8.84
CA THR A 274 20.49 -13.58 -9.98
C THR A 274 19.70 -13.94 -11.26
N ALA A 275 18.46 -14.38 -11.14
CA ALA A 275 17.63 -14.73 -12.31
C ALA A 275 17.17 -13.50 -13.12
N THR A 276 17.09 -12.34 -12.49
CA THR A 276 16.69 -11.08 -13.18
C THR A 276 17.71 -10.60 -14.20
N GLY A 277 18.94 -11.11 -14.18
CA GLY A 277 20.00 -10.82 -15.16
C GLY A 277 20.02 -11.71 -16.41
N LYS A 278 19.24 -12.79 -16.44
CA LYS A 278 19.15 -13.64 -17.63
C LYS A 278 18.22 -13.00 -18.66
N THR A 279 18.76 -12.08 -19.44
CA THR A 279 18.18 -11.72 -20.73
C THR A 279 18.16 -12.98 -21.58
N ASP A 280 16.97 -13.42 -22.00
CA ASP A 280 16.86 -14.46 -23.03
C ASP A 280 17.82 -14.09 -24.17
N ARG A 281 18.75 -14.96 -24.45
CA ARG A 281 19.71 -14.81 -25.54
C ARG A 281 18.89 -14.74 -26.82
N LYS A 282 18.52 -13.52 -27.23
CA LYS A 282 17.85 -13.32 -28.49
C LYS A 282 18.81 -13.76 -29.60
N VAL A 283 18.55 -14.90 -30.20
CA VAL A 283 19.23 -15.31 -31.39
C VAL A 283 18.94 -14.24 -32.42
N TYR A 284 19.97 -13.53 -32.84
CA TYR A 284 19.87 -12.56 -33.92
C TYR A 284 19.35 -13.29 -35.18
N ARG A 285 18.15 -12.94 -35.60
CA ARG A 285 17.62 -13.35 -36.90
C ARG A 285 17.67 -12.13 -37.80
N GLU A 286 18.45 -12.22 -38.86
CA GLU A 286 18.50 -11.19 -39.88
C GLU A 286 17.11 -11.07 -40.52
N THR A 287 16.40 -9.98 -40.16
CA THR A 287 15.11 -9.66 -40.78
C THR A 287 15.30 -8.50 -41.73
N ARG A 288 14.93 -8.67 -43.00
CA ARG A 288 14.92 -7.58 -43.98
C ARG A 288 14.02 -6.46 -43.43
N ALA A 289 14.60 -5.27 -43.27
CA ALA A 289 13.86 -4.09 -42.83
C ALA A 289 12.81 -3.72 -43.88
N LYS A 290 11.54 -3.90 -43.55
CA LYS A 290 10.44 -3.43 -44.40
C LYS A 290 10.33 -1.91 -44.28
N ARG A 291 10.39 -1.21 -45.39
CA ARG A 291 10.20 0.25 -45.43
C ARG A 291 8.76 0.57 -45.01
N LYS A 292 8.61 1.23 -43.90
CA LYS A 292 7.33 1.70 -43.38
C LYS A 292 7.14 3.17 -43.75
N SER A 293 5.89 3.64 -43.89
CA SER A 293 5.62 5.06 -44.03
C SER A 293 6.13 5.81 -42.76
N ALA A 294 6.52 7.06 -42.92
CA ALA A 294 7.02 7.88 -41.78
C ALA A 294 6.03 7.90 -40.62
N PHE A 295 4.74 8.05 -40.89
CA PHE A 295 3.68 8.00 -39.86
C PHE A 295 3.61 6.66 -39.14
N SER A 296 3.60 5.53 -39.85
CA SER A 296 3.58 4.19 -39.30
C SER A 296 4.84 3.88 -38.47
N ALA A 297 6.00 4.41 -38.87
CA ALA A 297 7.25 4.24 -38.16
C ALA A 297 7.24 5.05 -36.86
N MET A 298 6.76 6.30 -36.87
CA MET A 298 6.60 7.15 -35.70
C MET A 298 5.58 6.58 -34.72
N LEU A 299 4.40 6.17 -35.21
CA LEU A 299 3.37 5.56 -34.39
C LEU A 299 3.88 4.29 -33.70
N GLY A 300 4.57 3.41 -34.44
CA GLY A 300 5.14 2.19 -33.88
C GLY A 300 6.22 2.46 -32.82
N LYS A 301 7.02 3.51 -33.00
CA LYS A 301 8.04 3.95 -32.05
C LYS A 301 7.38 4.46 -30.75
N GLU A 302 6.40 5.35 -30.87
CA GLU A 302 5.72 5.92 -29.69
C GLU A 302 4.87 4.87 -28.96
N PHE A 303 4.21 3.98 -29.68
CA PHE A 303 3.51 2.85 -29.08
C PHE A 303 4.46 1.90 -28.34
N GLY A 304 5.65 1.65 -28.91
CA GLY A 304 6.69 0.87 -28.24
C GLY A 304 7.23 1.56 -26.97
N ARG A 305 7.37 2.89 -26.97
CA ARG A 305 7.75 3.67 -25.77
C ARG A 305 6.64 3.66 -24.73
N PHE A 306 5.39 3.82 -25.13
CA PHE A 306 4.23 3.79 -24.28
C PHE A 306 4.12 2.43 -23.57
N THR A 307 4.11 1.33 -24.32
CA THR A 307 3.98 -0.04 -23.75
C THR A 307 5.24 -0.50 -23.02
N GLY A 308 6.39 0.08 -23.28
CA GLY A 308 7.66 -0.23 -22.61
C GLY A 308 7.85 0.43 -21.26
N SER A 309 7.04 1.45 -20.90
CA SER A 309 7.16 2.19 -19.66
C SER A 309 5.84 2.16 -18.87
N ALA A 310 5.84 1.45 -17.72
CA ALA A 310 4.68 1.38 -16.83
C ALA A 310 4.22 2.77 -16.37
N ASN A 311 5.18 3.65 -16.06
CA ASN A 311 4.89 5.01 -15.59
C ASN A 311 4.22 5.87 -16.68
N TYR A 312 4.65 5.69 -17.94
CA TYR A 312 4.03 6.39 -19.06
C TYR A 312 2.61 5.86 -19.33
N MET A 313 2.42 4.54 -19.26
CA MET A 313 1.10 3.92 -19.42
C MET A 313 0.12 4.39 -18.33
N LEU A 314 0.55 4.46 -17.07
CA LEU A 314 -0.30 4.88 -15.95
C LEU A 314 -0.64 6.38 -16.02
N ASN A 315 0.34 7.23 -16.28
CA ASN A 315 0.12 8.68 -16.27
C ASN A 315 -0.63 9.19 -17.51
N CYS A 316 -0.30 8.68 -18.70
CA CYS A 316 -0.93 9.13 -19.94
C CYS A 316 -2.05 8.21 -20.41
N GLY A 317 -1.93 6.89 -20.19
CA GLY A 317 -2.90 5.91 -20.65
C GLY A 317 -4.24 5.99 -19.91
N LEU A 318 -4.22 6.23 -18.60
CA LEU A 318 -5.44 6.41 -17.82
C LEU A 318 -6.23 7.64 -18.29
N GLY A 319 -5.58 8.77 -18.51
CA GLY A 319 -6.25 9.97 -19.01
C GLY A 319 -6.85 9.79 -20.41
N THR A 320 -6.11 9.16 -21.30
CA THR A 320 -6.58 8.90 -22.69
C THR A 320 -7.72 7.89 -22.75
N LEU A 321 -7.85 6.98 -21.79
CA LEU A 321 -8.97 6.02 -21.70
C LEU A 321 -10.15 6.59 -20.94
N LEU A 322 -9.93 7.26 -19.79
CA LEU A 322 -11.00 7.77 -18.94
C LEU A 322 -11.75 8.96 -19.55
N LEU A 323 -11.05 9.83 -20.29
CA LEU A 323 -11.69 10.98 -20.94
C LEU A 323 -12.79 10.59 -21.94
N PRO A 324 -12.56 9.69 -22.92
CA PRO A 324 -13.63 9.23 -23.81
C PRO A 324 -14.75 8.48 -23.07
N ILE A 325 -14.37 7.63 -22.08
CA ILE A 325 -15.36 6.88 -21.31
C ILE A 325 -16.25 7.83 -20.49
N SER A 326 -15.65 8.81 -19.82
CA SER A 326 -16.42 9.82 -19.07
C SER A 326 -17.27 10.69 -19.99
N GLY A 327 -16.76 11.04 -21.18
CA GLY A 327 -17.54 11.74 -22.20
C GLY A 327 -18.77 10.96 -22.66
N VAL A 328 -18.62 9.67 -22.96
CA VAL A 328 -19.73 8.79 -23.32
C VAL A 328 -20.71 8.62 -22.16
N LEU A 329 -20.22 8.44 -20.93
CA LEU A 329 -21.08 8.34 -19.73
C LEU A 329 -21.86 9.63 -19.49
N LEU A 330 -21.24 10.80 -19.69
CA LEU A 330 -21.93 12.10 -19.60
C LEU A 330 -23.01 12.25 -20.67
N LEU A 331 -22.74 11.81 -21.90
CA LEU A 331 -23.75 11.84 -22.97
C LEU A 331 -24.92 10.89 -22.70
N LEU A 332 -24.65 9.70 -22.14
CA LEU A 332 -25.69 8.69 -21.89
C LEU A 332 -26.47 8.94 -20.59
N ARG A 333 -25.85 9.50 -19.57
CA ARG A 333 -26.42 9.65 -18.21
C ARG A 333 -26.26 11.05 -17.62
N GLY A 334 -25.98 12.06 -18.43
CA GLY A 334 -25.74 13.44 -17.98
C GLY A 334 -26.88 14.00 -17.13
N GLY A 335 -28.15 13.73 -17.48
CA GLY A 335 -29.30 14.15 -16.70
C GLY A 335 -29.36 13.54 -15.29
N VAL A 336 -29.02 12.26 -15.15
CA VAL A 336 -28.97 11.58 -13.83
C VAL A 336 -27.79 12.12 -12.99
N ILE A 337 -26.67 12.40 -13.63
CA ILE A 337 -25.47 12.94 -12.97
C ILE A 337 -25.74 14.39 -12.53
N ALA A 338 -26.37 15.19 -13.36
CA ALA A 338 -26.76 16.55 -13.02
C ALA A 338 -27.74 16.57 -11.83
N GLY A 339 -28.77 15.74 -11.82
CA GLY A 339 -29.73 15.66 -10.70
C GLY A 339 -29.08 15.15 -9.39
N THR A 340 -28.13 14.22 -9.48
CA THR A 340 -27.37 13.80 -8.27
C THR A 340 -26.45 14.90 -7.75
N LEU A 341 -25.82 15.66 -8.63
CA LEU A 341 -25.00 16.81 -8.25
C LEU A 341 -25.85 17.93 -7.64
N GLU A 342 -27.01 18.25 -8.23
CA GLU A 342 -28.00 19.20 -7.70
C GLU A 342 -28.39 18.83 -6.26
N ASN A 343 -28.79 17.57 -6.02
CA ASN A 343 -29.16 17.09 -4.69
C ASN A 343 -27.99 17.21 -3.68
N VAL A 344 -26.77 16.90 -4.08
CA VAL A 344 -25.57 17.01 -3.21
C VAL A 344 -25.25 18.48 -2.90
N PHE A 345 -25.41 19.37 -3.86
CA PHE A 345 -25.15 20.80 -3.67
C PHE A 345 -26.26 21.51 -2.90
N GLU A 346 -27.52 21.15 -3.10
CA GLU A 346 -28.63 21.66 -2.31
C GLU A 346 -28.55 21.25 -0.84
N THR A 347 -28.18 19.96 -0.57
CA THR A 347 -28.06 19.45 0.80
C THR A 347 -26.89 20.14 1.55
N ASN A 348 -25.84 20.58 0.85
CA ASN A 348 -24.67 21.22 1.46
C ASN A 348 -24.69 22.76 1.41
N GLY A 349 -25.75 23.39 0.89
CA GLY A 349 -25.88 24.86 0.83
C GLY A 349 -24.83 25.57 -0.04
N ALA A 350 -24.12 24.85 -0.88
CA ALA A 350 -23.02 25.38 -1.69
C ALA A 350 -23.46 25.95 -3.06
N MET A 351 -24.71 25.70 -3.46
CA MET A 351 -25.26 26.10 -4.76
C MET A 351 -25.28 27.63 -5.00
N PRO A 352 -25.61 28.50 -4.03
CA PRO A 352 -25.68 29.92 -4.31
C PRO A 352 -24.35 30.61 -4.59
N VAL A 353 -23.22 30.00 -4.18
CA VAL A 353 -21.89 30.60 -4.34
C VAL A 353 -21.29 30.31 -5.72
N LEU A 354 -21.55 29.11 -6.27
CA LEU A 354 -21.01 28.71 -7.58
C LEU A 354 -21.81 29.24 -8.77
N LEU A 355 -23.15 29.39 -8.63
CA LEU A 355 -24.00 29.98 -9.67
C LEU A 355 -23.86 31.52 -9.79
N LYS A 356 -23.34 32.18 -8.75
CA LYS A 356 -23.01 33.63 -8.83
C LYS A 356 -21.61 33.89 -9.41
N ALA A 357 -20.79 32.86 -9.58
CA ALA A 357 -19.42 32.96 -10.09
C ALA A 357 -19.28 32.50 -11.56
N ALA A 358 -20.34 31.96 -12.16
CA ALA A 358 -20.44 31.59 -13.58
C ALA A 358 -21.30 32.60 -14.36
#